data_b46dbef6e1a796f015b01553b0414450
#
_entry.id   b46dbef6e1a796f015b01553b0414450
#
_cell.length_a   1.000
_cell.length_b   1.000
_cell.length_c   1.000
_cell.angle_alpha   90.00
_cell.angle_beta   90.00
_cell.angle_gamma   90.00
#
_symmetry.space_group_name_H-M   'P 1'
#
loop_
_entity.id
_entity.type
_entity.pdbx_description
1 polymer ?
#
loop_
_entity_poly.entity_id
_entity_poly.type
_entity_poly.pdbx_seq_one_letter_code
_entity_poly.pdbx_strand_id
1 'polypeptide(L)'
;MKKHLIILLFCSLMTSAIYGVERKPKEYWLPDYKEKVGLMYGFNFDAISNYVWRGFYVGGLGFQTDATIGYGGLYFNLWWNVTAMDWSFKALNPEVDWTIGFSRWGLNVCFIQMYYFDHYPDGKMSRFFDYDNHAPGGGGTTSEWRISYRVSDNLPLSILWCTRTFGRDGYLVNGELKRAYSSYIELGYDFKLPLDFCIVARLGMTPWKSMYTGFKGNFAVCNISAKVTWTHQLSDMWFVSPFAQIMLNPYDMSHDYAINGKNNPVMWNIGCSFSLK
;
A
#
# COMPACT_ATOMS: atom_id res chain seq x y z
N MET A 1 -5.39 -26.85 21.57
CA MET A 1 -5.50 -27.59 20.31
C MET A 1 -5.61 -26.74 19.05
N LYS A 2 -6.32 -25.59 19.02
CA LYS A 2 -6.49 -24.76 17.81
C LYS A 2 -5.22 -24.05 17.33
N LYS A 3 -4.27 -23.70 18.20
CA LYS A 3 -3.02 -23.02 17.84
C LYS A 3 -2.02 -23.91 17.08
N HIS A 4 -2.02 -25.20 17.34
CA HIS A 4 -1.11 -26.15 16.65
C HIS A 4 -1.58 -26.54 15.26
N LEU A 5 -2.89 -26.40 14.96
CA LEU A 5 -3.44 -26.73 13.64
C LEU A 5 -3.04 -25.69 12.60
N ILE A 6 -2.97 -24.41 12.98
CA ILE A 6 -2.56 -23.31 12.08
C ILE A 6 -1.08 -23.42 11.74
N ILE A 7 -0.22 -23.76 12.71
CA ILE A 7 1.21 -23.98 12.49
C ILE A 7 1.46 -25.23 11.61
N LEU A 8 0.71 -26.30 11.82
CA LEU A 8 0.79 -27.51 10.97
C LEU A 8 0.30 -27.26 9.54
N LEU A 9 -0.74 -26.44 9.33
CA LEU A 9 -1.19 -26.03 8.00
C LEU A 9 -0.12 -25.17 7.30
N PHE A 10 0.53 -24.29 8.03
CA PHE A 10 1.63 -23.46 7.50
C PHE A 10 2.87 -24.31 7.16
N CYS A 11 3.23 -25.29 7.99
CA CYS A 11 4.35 -26.20 7.74
C CYS A 11 4.07 -27.21 6.63
N SER A 12 2.84 -27.70 6.47
CA SER A 12 2.49 -28.63 5.40
C SER A 12 2.44 -27.98 4.01
N LEU A 13 2.18 -26.68 3.93
CA LEU A 13 2.28 -25.90 2.69
C LEU A 13 3.73 -25.65 2.26
N MET A 14 4.69 -25.71 3.20
CA MET A 14 6.11 -25.51 2.92
C MET A 14 6.82 -26.74 2.32
N THR A 15 6.24 -27.93 2.38
CA THR A 15 6.93 -29.17 1.99
C THR A 15 6.65 -29.65 0.57
N SER A 16 5.79 -28.99 -0.20
CA SER A 16 5.41 -29.42 -1.56
C SER A 16 6.07 -28.62 -2.71
N ALA A 17 7.05 -27.79 -2.40
CA ALA A 17 7.69 -26.91 -3.40
C ALA A 17 9.02 -27.47 -3.93
N ILE A 18 8.97 -28.46 -4.79
CA ILE A 18 10.11 -28.81 -5.65
C ILE A 18 9.55 -29.03 -7.06
N TYR A 19 9.50 -27.96 -7.88
CA TYR A 19 9.70 -27.96 -9.34
C TYR A 19 9.53 -26.53 -9.86
N GLY A 20 10.63 -25.98 -10.35
CA GLY A 20 10.70 -24.61 -10.83
C GLY A 20 10.02 -24.41 -12.19
N VAL A 21 9.19 -23.39 -12.26
CA VAL A 21 8.87 -22.69 -13.50
C VAL A 21 9.19 -21.22 -13.26
N GLU A 22 10.06 -20.68 -14.11
CA GLU A 22 10.52 -19.30 -14.04
C GLU A 22 9.36 -18.32 -14.27
N ARG A 23 8.70 -17.85 -13.20
CA ARG A 23 7.63 -16.88 -13.27
C ARG A 23 7.88 -15.74 -12.29
N LYS A 24 7.74 -14.53 -12.79
CA LYS A 24 8.11 -13.27 -12.15
C LYS A 24 7.11 -12.88 -11.06
N PRO A 25 7.53 -12.52 -9.84
CA PRO A 25 6.65 -11.91 -8.84
C PRO A 25 6.08 -10.59 -9.38
N LYS A 26 4.78 -10.37 -9.22
CA LYS A 26 4.14 -9.10 -9.57
C LYS A 26 4.00 -8.21 -8.35
N GLU A 27 4.53 -7.01 -8.44
CA GLU A 27 4.16 -5.96 -7.51
C GLU A 27 2.84 -5.31 -7.93
N TYR A 28 2.00 -5.05 -6.93
CA TYR A 28 0.61 -4.62 -7.05
C TYR A 28 0.39 -3.31 -7.79
N TRP A 29 1.39 -2.44 -7.87
CA TRP A 29 1.21 -1.06 -8.28
C TRP A 29 1.95 -0.70 -9.56
N LEU A 30 2.74 -1.63 -10.07
CA LEU A 30 3.43 -1.45 -11.34
C LEU A 30 2.85 -2.43 -12.34
N PRO A 31 2.20 -1.92 -13.39
CA PRO A 31 1.65 -2.75 -14.44
C PRO A 31 2.74 -3.61 -15.06
N ASP A 32 2.36 -4.81 -15.46
CA ASP A 32 3.27 -5.71 -16.18
C ASP A 32 3.83 -4.94 -17.37
N TYR A 33 5.17 -4.82 -17.43
CA TYR A 33 5.86 -4.12 -18.50
C TYR A 33 5.57 -4.72 -19.90
N LYS A 34 5.12 -5.97 -19.94
CA LYS A 34 4.66 -6.59 -21.18
C LYS A 34 3.31 -6.02 -21.56
N GLU A 35 3.27 -5.39 -22.74
CA GLU A 35 2.05 -4.87 -23.35
C GLU A 35 0.97 -5.94 -23.41
N LYS A 36 0.05 -5.96 -22.48
CA LYS A 36 -1.19 -6.68 -22.62
C LYS A 36 -2.15 -5.81 -23.42
N VAL A 37 -2.22 -6.06 -24.73
CA VAL A 37 -3.30 -5.56 -25.56
C VAL A 37 -4.47 -6.49 -25.35
N GLY A 38 -5.55 -6.01 -24.69
CA GLY A 38 -6.74 -6.80 -24.46
C GLY A 38 -7.36 -6.61 -23.09
N LEU A 39 -8.25 -7.52 -22.72
CA LEU A 39 -8.89 -7.54 -21.41
C LEU A 39 -7.87 -7.91 -20.32
N MET A 40 -7.81 -7.09 -19.28
CA MET A 40 -7.07 -7.35 -18.06
C MET A 40 -8.05 -7.54 -16.91
N TYR A 41 -7.80 -8.50 -16.07
CA TYR A 41 -8.48 -8.65 -14.79
C TYR A 41 -7.52 -9.21 -13.76
N GLY A 42 -7.77 -8.93 -12.53
CA GLY A 42 -6.98 -9.44 -11.42
C GLY A 42 -7.77 -9.36 -10.13
N PHE A 43 -7.46 -10.26 -9.23
CA PHE A 43 -7.99 -10.27 -7.88
C PHE A 43 -6.85 -10.62 -6.92
N ASN A 44 -6.85 -9.97 -5.77
CA ASN A 44 -5.92 -10.28 -4.70
C ASN A 44 -6.61 -10.24 -3.34
N PHE A 45 -6.13 -11.10 -2.46
CA PHE A 45 -6.50 -11.16 -1.06
C PHE A 45 -5.24 -11.31 -0.21
N ASP A 46 -5.01 -10.37 0.70
CA ASP A 46 -3.90 -10.37 1.63
C ASP A 46 -4.38 -10.57 3.06
N ALA A 47 -3.76 -11.52 3.76
CA ALA A 47 -3.82 -11.59 5.22
C ALA A 47 -2.53 -10.96 5.77
N ILE A 48 -2.63 -9.95 6.61
CA ILE A 48 -1.51 -9.14 7.07
C ILE A 48 -1.48 -9.04 8.59
N SER A 49 -0.29 -9.00 9.16
CA SER A 49 -0.10 -8.78 10.61
C SER A 49 -0.22 -7.31 11.00
N ASN A 50 0.20 -6.42 10.11
CA ASN A 50 0.15 -4.97 10.30
C ASN A 50 -0.09 -4.29 8.96
N TYR A 51 -0.95 -3.28 8.93
CA TYR A 51 -1.09 -2.39 7.79
C TYR A 51 -0.07 -1.25 7.91
N VAL A 52 0.97 -1.32 7.09
CA VAL A 52 2.00 -0.27 6.99
C VAL A 52 2.01 0.31 5.59
N TRP A 53 2.07 1.63 5.48
CA TRP A 53 1.97 2.33 4.21
C TRP A 53 2.80 3.62 4.18
N ARG A 54 3.77 3.73 3.26
CA ARG A 54 4.60 4.93 3.02
C ARG A 54 5.17 5.58 4.29
N GLY A 55 5.67 4.76 5.21
CA GLY A 55 6.21 5.24 6.47
C GLY A 55 5.18 5.40 7.59
N PHE A 56 3.92 5.01 7.39
CA PHE A 56 2.90 5.01 8.42
C PHE A 56 2.56 3.59 8.88
N TYR A 57 2.28 3.47 10.16
CA TYR A 57 1.49 2.38 10.71
C TYR A 57 0.01 2.78 10.64
N VAL A 58 -0.79 2.05 9.91
CA VAL A 58 -2.20 2.38 9.65
C VAL A 58 -3.14 1.50 10.45
N GLY A 59 -2.76 0.26 10.71
CA GLY A 59 -3.55 -0.69 11.47
C GLY A 59 -2.80 -1.98 11.77
N GLY A 60 -3.38 -2.83 12.62
CA GLY A 60 -2.84 -4.13 13.00
C GLY A 60 -3.27 -5.26 12.07
N LEU A 61 -3.52 -6.43 12.69
CA LEU A 61 -3.94 -7.64 11.98
C LEU A 61 -5.22 -7.43 11.18
N GLY A 62 -5.24 -7.88 9.93
CA GLY A 62 -6.41 -7.73 9.08
C GLY A 62 -6.27 -8.34 7.70
N PHE A 63 -7.18 -7.91 6.85
CA PHE A 63 -7.32 -8.39 5.48
C PHE A 63 -7.42 -7.22 4.52
N GLN A 64 -6.75 -7.37 3.38
CA GLN A 64 -6.81 -6.41 2.27
C GLN A 64 -7.20 -7.18 1.02
N THR A 65 -8.00 -6.56 0.17
CA THR A 65 -8.45 -7.19 -1.06
C THR A 65 -8.45 -6.16 -2.17
N ASP A 66 -8.10 -6.55 -3.38
CA ASP A 66 -8.29 -5.72 -4.55
C ASP A 66 -8.86 -6.51 -5.74
N ALA A 67 -9.60 -5.79 -6.57
CA ALA A 67 -10.12 -6.28 -7.84
C ALA A 67 -9.84 -5.25 -8.93
N THR A 68 -9.25 -5.71 -10.03
CA THR A 68 -8.90 -4.87 -11.17
C THR A 68 -9.54 -5.39 -12.44
N ILE A 69 -10.06 -4.48 -13.25
CA ILE A 69 -10.50 -4.74 -14.62
C ILE A 69 -9.97 -3.64 -15.52
N GLY A 70 -9.58 -3.98 -16.75
CA GLY A 70 -9.06 -3.00 -17.70
C GLY A 70 -9.01 -3.50 -19.13
N TYR A 71 -8.81 -2.58 -20.06
CA TYR A 71 -8.67 -2.87 -21.47
C TYR A 71 -7.76 -1.85 -22.15
N GLY A 72 -6.80 -2.30 -22.96
CA GLY A 72 -5.94 -1.42 -23.79
C GLY A 72 -5.05 -0.46 -22.97
N GLY A 73 -4.78 -0.78 -21.71
CA GLY A 73 -4.03 0.06 -20.78
C GLY A 73 -4.91 0.89 -19.84
N LEU A 74 -6.17 1.16 -20.17
CA LEU A 74 -7.11 1.76 -19.22
C LEU A 74 -7.53 0.72 -18.20
N TYR A 75 -7.65 1.11 -16.93
CA TYR A 75 -8.07 0.21 -15.88
C TYR A 75 -8.89 0.92 -14.81
N PHE A 76 -9.72 0.12 -14.13
CA PHE A 76 -10.38 0.45 -12.88
C PHE A 76 -9.95 -0.59 -11.83
N ASN A 77 -9.63 -0.11 -10.64
CA ASN A 77 -9.31 -0.96 -9.49
C ASN A 77 -10.19 -0.54 -8.31
N LEU A 78 -10.67 -1.52 -7.58
CA LEU A 78 -11.31 -1.35 -6.29
C LEU A 78 -10.48 -2.11 -5.26
N TRP A 79 -10.03 -1.40 -4.24
CA TRP A 79 -9.30 -1.97 -3.11
C TRP A 79 -10.06 -1.69 -1.82
N TRP A 80 -10.05 -2.64 -0.92
CA TRP A 80 -10.61 -2.43 0.42
C TRP A 80 -9.79 -3.15 1.48
N ASN A 81 -9.88 -2.62 2.69
CA ASN A 81 -9.15 -3.05 3.85
C ASN A 81 -10.07 -3.13 5.05
N VAL A 82 -9.85 -4.15 5.88
CA VAL A 82 -10.40 -4.23 7.22
C VAL A 82 -9.28 -4.70 8.13
N THR A 83 -8.73 -3.78 8.91
CA THR A 83 -7.70 -4.08 9.90
C THR A 83 -8.17 -3.68 11.29
N ALA A 84 -7.72 -4.42 12.31
CA ALA A 84 -7.91 -4.01 13.69
C ALA A 84 -6.99 -2.81 13.99
N MET A 85 -7.48 -1.84 14.75
CA MET A 85 -6.65 -0.74 15.24
C MET A 85 -5.60 -1.24 16.24
N ASP A 86 -5.93 -2.32 16.95
CA ASP A 86 -5.05 -3.01 17.87
C ASP A 86 -5.33 -4.53 17.89
N TRP A 87 -4.51 -5.27 18.60
CA TRP A 87 -4.67 -6.73 18.73
C TRP A 87 -5.90 -7.17 19.52
N SER A 88 -6.67 -6.25 20.11
CA SER A 88 -7.91 -6.57 20.83
C SER A 88 -9.13 -6.73 19.94
N PHE A 89 -9.06 -6.28 18.68
CA PHE A 89 -10.15 -6.26 17.70
C PHE A 89 -11.39 -5.47 18.17
N LYS A 90 -11.24 -4.58 19.14
CA LYS A 90 -12.34 -3.75 19.64
C LYS A 90 -12.68 -2.59 18.71
N ALA A 91 -11.71 -2.12 17.95
CA ALA A 91 -11.88 -1.10 16.95
C ALA A 91 -11.32 -1.59 15.61
N LEU A 92 -12.07 -1.41 14.53
CA LEU A 92 -11.67 -1.73 13.15
C LEU A 92 -11.39 -0.44 12.41
N ASN A 93 -10.45 -0.51 11.46
CA ASN A 93 -10.12 0.56 10.52
C ASN A 93 -10.48 0.10 9.09
N PRO A 94 -11.75 0.23 8.69
CA PRO A 94 -12.15 -0.06 7.33
C PRO A 94 -11.74 1.08 6.39
N GLU A 95 -11.32 0.72 5.19
CA GLU A 95 -10.95 1.64 4.12
C GLU A 95 -11.40 1.07 2.78
N VAL A 96 -11.90 1.93 1.89
CA VAL A 96 -12.27 1.57 0.52
C VAL A 96 -11.69 2.60 -0.43
N ASP A 97 -10.89 2.11 -1.36
CA ASP A 97 -10.24 2.93 -2.39
C ASP A 97 -10.71 2.52 -3.78
N TRP A 98 -10.97 3.49 -4.62
CA TRP A 98 -11.12 3.24 -6.04
C TRP A 98 -10.07 4.01 -6.83
N THR A 99 -9.62 3.38 -7.91
CA THR A 99 -8.61 3.94 -8.81
C THR A 99 -9.08 3.82 -10.25
N ILE A 100 -8.91 4.89 -11.00
CA ILE A 100 -8.99 4.87 -12.45
C ILE A 100 -7.64 5.30 -13.02
N GLY A 101 -7.14 4.58 -14.02
CA GLY A 101 -5.82 4.88 -14.53
C GLY A 101 -5.55 4.32 -15.92
N PHE A 102 -4.41 4.72 -16.43
CA PHE A 102 -3.82 4.23 -17.66
C PHE A 102 -2.42 3.71 -17.39
N SER A 103 -2.14 2.53 -17.89
CA SER A 103 -0.88 1.85 -17.68
C SER A 103 -0.38 1.19 -18.96
N ARG A 104 0.74 1.68 -19.48
CA ARG A 104 1.39 1.14 -20.70
C ARG A 104 2.85 1.59 -20.78
N TRP A 105 3.70 0.79 -21.42
CA TRP A 105 5.13 1.10 -21.67
C TRP A 105 5.94 1.44 -20.42
N GLY A 106 5.63 0.79 -19.30
CA GLY A 106 6.26 1.09 -18.01
C GLY A 106 5.72 2.34 -17.32
N LEU A 107 4.92 3.17 -18.00
CA LEU A 107 4.24 4.33 -17.43
C LEU A 107 2.90 3.91 -16.83
N ASN A 108 2.60 4.41 -15.64
CA ASN A 108 1.27 4.36 -15.03
C ASN A 108 0.88 5.76 -14.55
N VAL A 109 -0.29 6.23 -14.97
CA VAL A 109 -0.89 7.47 -14.50
C VAL A 109 -2.28 7.14 -13.97
N CYS A 110 -2.57 7.50 -12.74
CA CYS A 110 -3.87 7.23 -12.17
C CYS A 110 -4.33 8.29 -11.17
N PHE A 111 -5.64 8.33 -11.01
CA PHE A 111 -6.31 9.03 -9.93
C PHE A 111 -6.86 8.00 -8.97
N ILE A 112 -6.63 8.19 -7.68
CA ILE A 112 -7.16 7.35 -6.62
C ILE A 112 -7.93 8.20 -5.63
N GLN A 113 -9.07 7.71 -5.19
CA GLN A 113 -9.78 8.20 -4.01
C GLN A 113 -9.73 7.12 -2.94
N MET A 114 -9.26 7.51 -1.77
CA MET A 114 -9.21 6.72 -0.55
C MET A 114 -10.32 7.20 0.37
N TYR A 115 -11.11 6.27 0.91
CA TYR A 115 -12.18 6.56 1.84
C TYR A 115 -12.01 5.74 3.12
N TYR A 116 -11.76 6.45 4.20
CA TYR A 116 -11.74 5.93 5.55
C TYR A 116 -13.12 6.12 6.18
N PHE A 117 -13.67 5.10 6.82
CA PHE A 117 -14.96 5.18 7.49
C PHE A 117 -14.84 5.97 8.80
N ASP A 118 -14.43 7.19 8.69
CA ASP A 118 -14.14 8.12 9.76
C ASP A 118 -15.33 9.08 10.01
N HIS A 119 -15.27 9.89 11.02
CA HIS A 119 -16.31 10.82 11.40
C HIS A 119 -15.80 12.27 11.31
N TYR A 120 -16.72 13.19 11.03
CA TYR A 120 -16.45 14.61 11.22
C TYR A 120 -16.34 14.95 12.71
N PRO A 121 -15.78 16.13 13.06
CA PRO A 121 -15.71 16.57 14.46
C PRO A 121 -17.06 16.70 15.17
N ASP A 122 -18.16 16.80 14.44
CA ASP A 122 -19.54 16.80 14.97
C ASP A 122 -20.09 15.38 15.23
N GLY A 123 -19.29 14.34 15.03
CA GLY A 123 -19.65 12.93 15.25
C GLY A 123 -20.44 12.28 14.11
N LYS A 124 -20.73 13.00 13.02
CA LYS A 124 -21.39 12.40 11.86
C LYS A 124 -20.40 11.63 11.02
N MET A 125 -20.84 10.51 10.43
CA MET A 125 -20.03 9.77 9.47
C MET A 125 -19.67 10.65 8.27
N SER A 126 -18.40 10.61 7.86
CA SER A 126 -17.91 11.36 6.70
C SER A 126 -18.57 10.88 5.40
N ARG A 127 -18.74 11.81 4.46
CA ARG A 127 -19.29 11.49 3.14
C ARG A 127 -18.24 10.84 2.25
N PHE A 128 -18.65 9.87 1.46
CA PHE A 128 -17.77 9.15 0.54
C PHE A 128 -17.15 10.06 -0.54
N PHE A 129 -17.90 11.06 -1.03
CA PHE A 129 -17.44 12.06 -2.01
C PHE A 129 -17.28 13.44 -1.34
N ASP A 130 -16.47 13.49 -0.28
CA ASP A 130 -16.13 14.75 0.36
C ASP A 130 -14.76 15.24 -0.10
N TYR A 131 -14.78 16.20 -1.01
CA TYR A 131 -13.56 16.76 -1.61
C TYR A 131 -13.12 18.09 -0.96
N ASP A 132 -13.81 18.51 0.08
CA ASP A 132 -13.45 19.71 0.82
C ASP A 132 -12.10 19.52 1.54
N ASN A 133 -11.43 20.63 1.77
CA ASN A 133 -10.17 20.60 2.51
C ASN A 133 -10.45 20.51 4.01
N HIS A 134 -10.07 19.40 4.60
CA HIS A 134 -10.19 19.17 6.04
C HIS A 134 -8.81 19.07 6.69
N ALA A 135 -8.71 19.48 7.95
CA ALA A 135 -7.57 19.19 8.81
C ALA A 135 -7.50 17.70 9.14
N PRO A 136 -6.37 17.21 9.63
CA PRO A 136 -6.28 15.84 10.16
C PRO A 136 -7.39 15.56 11.16
N GLY A 137 -8.08 14.41 11.02
CA GLY A 137 -9.25 14.06 11.84
C GLY A 137 -10.58 14.66 11.37
N GLY A 138 -10.60 15.45 10.29
CA GLY A 138 -11.81 15.99 9.70
C GLY A 138 -12.16 15.32 8.37
N GLY A 139 -13.20 14.46 8.35
CA GLY A 139 -13.64 13.75 7.16
C GLY A 139 -12.80 12.51 6.81
N GLY A 140 -13.37 11.60 6.01
CA GLY A 140 -12.80 10.31 5.66
C GLY A 140 -12.23 10.24 4.24
N THR A 141 -12.47 11.22 3.39
CA THR A 141 -12.05 11.17 1.98
C THR A 141 -10.72 11.88 1.78
N THR A 142 -9.86 11.26 0.99
CA THR A 142 -8.70 11.91 0.39
C THR A 142 -8.46 11.37 -1.01
N SER A 143 -7.91 12.17 -1.90
CA SER A 143 -7.58 11.71 -3.25
C SER A 143 -6.24 12.23 -3.72
N GLU A 144 -5.59 11.44 -4.54
CA GLU A 144 -4.29 11.81 -5.11
C GLU A 144 -4.16 11.42 -6.58
N TRP A 145 -3.36 12.18 -7.30
CA TRP A 145 -2.81 11.77 -8.57
C TRP A 145 -1.50 11.03 -8.35
N ARG A 146 -1.30 9.95 -9.12
CA ARG A 146 -0.08 9.17 -9.13
C ARG A 146 0.47 9.07 -10.54
N ILE A 147 1.77 9.25 -10.66
CA ILE A 147 2.53 8.99 -11.88
C ILE A 147 3.68 8.09 -11.49
N SER A 148 3.80 6.93 -12.10
CA SER A 148 4.95 6.05 -11.88
C SER A 148 5.51 5.56 -13.19
N TYR A 149 6.81 5.27 -13.17
CA TYR A 149 7.51 4.72 -14.30
C TYR A 149 8.46 3.62 -13.86
N ARG A 150 8.42 2.50 -14.57
CA ARG A 150 9.38 1.40 -14.43
C ARG A 150 10.27 1.37 -15.67
N VAL A 151 11.59 1.38 -15.47
CA VAL A 151 12.55 1.51 -16.56
C VAL A 151 12.52 0.29 -17.48
N SER A 152 12.74 -0.92 -16.94
CA SER A 152 12.68 -2.16 -17.71
C SER A 152 12.74 -3.40 -16.79
N ASP A 153 12.55 -4.58 -17.37
CA ASP A 153 12.75 -5.84 -16.66
C ASP A 153 14.22 -6.13 -16.35
N ASN A 154 15.14 -5.63 -17.19
CA ASN A 154 16.59 -5.81 -17.02
C ASN A 154 17.16 -4.81 -15.99
N LEU A 155 16.55 -3.62 -15.90
CA LEU A 155 16.83 -2.62 -14.90
C LEU A 155 15.52 -2.34 -14.16
N PRO A 156 15.16 -3.13 -13.13
CA PRO A 156 13.88 -3.04 -12.43
C PRO A 156 13.86 -1.86 -11.44
N LEU A 157 14.28 -0.71 -11.93
CA LEU A 157 14.22 0.58 -11.22
C LEU A 157 12.86 1.21 -11.51
N SER A 158 12.25 1.74 -10.48
CA SER A 158 10.99 2.47 -10.57
C SER A 158 11.06 3.81 -9.86
N ILE A 159 10.27 4.75 -10.35
CA ILE A 159 10.01 6.03 -9.71
C ILE A 159 8.50 6.24 -9.62
N LEU A 160 8.06 6.76 -8.49
CA LEU A 160 6.68 7.16 -8.25
C LEU A 160 6.67 8.62 -7.79
N TRP A 161 5.74 9.40 -8.31
CA TRP A 161 5.32 10.69 -7.77
C TRP A 161 3.82 10.64 -7.50
N CYS A 162 3.39 11.08 -6.35
CA CYS A 162 1.98 11.32 -6.07
C CYS A 162 1.78 12.61 -5.31
N THR A 163 0.59 13.22 -5.51
CA THR A 163 0.19 14.46 -4.86
C THR A 163 -1.28 14.37 -4.46
N ARG A 164 -1.58 14.65 -3.20
CA ARG A 164 -2.96 14.79 -2.73
C ARG A 164 -3.56 16.08 -3.27
N THR A 165 -4.77 15.98 -3.83
CA THR A 165 -5.42 17.10 -4.52
C THR A 165 -6.75 17.50 -3.91
N PHE A 166 -7.50 16.53 -3.38
CA PHE A 166 -8.82 16.77 -2.82
C PHE A 166 -8.99 16.03 -1.49
N GLY A 167 -10.00 16.44 -0.70
CA GLY A 167 -10.33 15.85 0.58
C GLY A 167 -9.36 16.28 1.68
N ARG A 168 -9.13 15.41 2.65
CA ARG A 168 -8.37 15.66 3.87
C ARG A 168 -6.87 15.79 3.62
N ASP A 169 -6.39 17.01 3.44
CA ASP A 169 -4.95 17.33 3.31
C ASP A 169 -4.64 18.76 3.84
N GLY A 170 -5.46 19.22 4.77
CA GLY A 170 -5.35 20.57 5.35
C GLY A 170 -4.44 20.62 6.56
N TYR A 171 -3.81 21.78 6.78
CA TYR A 171 -3.09 22.11 7.99
C TYR A 171 -3.33 23.57 8.37
N LEU A 172 -3.20 23.89 9.64
CA LEU A 172 -3.46 25.24 10.15
C LEU A 172 -2.20 26.11 10.03
N VAL A 173 -2.37 27.32 9.50
CA VAL A 173 -1.36 28.38 9.47
C VAL A 173 -2.01 29.64 10.03
N ASN A 174 -1.58 30.09 11.20
CA ASN A 174 -2.14 31.26 11.91
C ASN A 174 -3.68 31.17 12.08
N GLY A 175 -4.20 29.97 12.33
CA GLY A 175 -5.63 29.72 12.47
C GLY A 175 -6.41 29.51 11.17
N GLU A 176 -5.79 29.73 10.01
CA GLU A 176 -6.41 29.46 8.71
C GLU A 176 -6.08 28.06 8.20
N LEU A 177 -7.09 27.38 7.67
CA LEU A 177 -6.92 26.06 7.07
C LEU A 177 -6.37 26.19 5.65
N LYS A 178 -5.15 25.69 5.43
CA LYS A 178 -4.50 25.66 4.11
C LYS A 178 -4.36 24.21 3.63
N ARG A 179 -4.42 24.00 2.31
CA ARG A 179 -4.13 22.70 1.69
C ARG A 179 -2.62 22.55 1.53
N ALA A 180 -2.10 21.37 1.93
CA ALA A 180 -0.67 21.10 1.85
C ALA A 180 -0.23 20.64 0.45
N TYR A 181 -1.12 20.04 -0.34
CA TYR A 181 -0.75 19.30 -1.55
C TYR A 181 0.33 18.27 -1.23
N SER A 182 0.09 17.51 -0.15
CA SER A 182 1.05 16.52 0.35
C SER A 182 1.51 15.62 -0.78
N SER A 183 2.81 15.69 -1.07
CA SER A 183 3.42 14.94 -2.16
C SER A 183 4.43 13.95 -1.64
N TYR A 184 4.56 12.85 -2.37
CA TYR A 184 5.47 11.76 -2.07
C TYR A 184 6.16 11.31 -3.34
N ILE A 185 7.48 11.17 -3.25
CA ILE A 185 8.33 10.61 -4.29
C ILE A 185 8.91 9.31 -3.76
N GLU A 186 8.93 8.27 -4.58
CA GLU A 186 9.54 6.99 -4.20
C GLU A 186 10.45 6.50 -5.31
N LEU A 187 11.63 6.06 -4.93
CA LEU A 187 12.54 5.27 -5.75
C LEU A 187 12.42 3.82 -5.31
N GLY A 188 12.26 2.93 -6.27
CA GLY A 188 12.11 1.51 -6.01
C GLY A 188 13.07 0.67 -6.84
N TYR A 189 13.53 -0.43 -6.26
CA TYR A 189 14.32 -1.43 -6.97
C TYR A 189 13.90 -2.85 -6.55
N ASP A 190 13.69 -3.73 -7.55
CA ASP A 190 13.26 -5.10 -7.35
C ASP A 190 14.43 -6.07 -7.60
N PHE A 191 14.97 -6.64 -6.53
CA PHE A 191 16.01 -7.65 -6.60
C PHE A 191 15.37 -9.02 -6.79
N LYS A 192 15.54 -9.59 -8.00
CA LYS A 192 15.13 -10.98 -8.26
C LYS A 192 16.18 -11.93 -7.71
N LEU A 193 15.75 -12.86 -6.89
CA LEU A 193 16.60 -13.88 -6.29
C LEU A 193 16.24 -15.27 -6.82
N PRO A 194 17.13 -16.27 -6.67
CA PRO A 194 16.79 -17.65 -6.97
C PRO A 194 15.58 -18.16 -6.20
N LEU A 195 14.95 -19.24 -6.67
CA LEU A 195 13.82 -19.92 -6.02
C LEU A 195 12.57 -19.03 -5.86
N ASP A 196 12.31 -18.15 -6.84
CA ASP A 196 11.13 -17.28 -6.89
C ASP A 196 11.03 -16.27 -5.74
N PHE A 197 12.16 -15.96 -5.08
CA PHE A 197 12.23 -14.86 -4.13
C PHE A 197 12.43 -13.52 -4.86
N CYS A 198 11.81 -12.49 -4.28
CA CYS A 198 12.03 -11.11 -4.67
C CYS A 198 12.22 -10.25 -3.43
N ILE A 199 13.20 -9.34 -3.46
CA ILE A 199 13.32 -8.27 -2.48
C ILE A 199 12.98 -6.97 -3.19
N VAL A 200 12.01 -6.25 -2.64
CA VAL A 200 11.58 -4.94 -3.10
C VAL A 200 12.10 -3.90 -2.11
N ALA A 201 13.06 -3.08 -2.54
CA ALA A 201 13.58 -1.97 -1.73
C ALA A 201 12.93 -0.66 -2.19
N ARG A 202 12.54 0.20 -1.23
CA ARG A 202 11.92 1.51 -1.48
C ARG A 202 12.59 2.60 -0.65
N LEU A 203 12.77 3.75 -1.27
CA LEU A 203 13.20 4.99 -0.63
C LEU A 203 12.17 6.07 -0.95
N GLY A 204 11.38 6.44 0.05
CA GLY A 204 10.32 7.45 -0.08
C GLY A 204 10.67 8.76 0.60
N MET A 205 10.31 9.86 -0.05
CA MET A 205 10.58 11.20 0.42
C MET A 205 9.44 12.15 0.10
N THR A 206 9.33 13.22 0.87
CA THR A 206 8.44 14.33 0.57
C THR A 206 9.25 15.55 0.14
N PRO A 207 8.88 16.26 -0.97
CA PRO A 207 9.63 17.39 -1.47
C PRO A 207 9.38 18.69 -0.70
N TRP A 208 8.27 18.77 0.04
CA TRP A 208 7.88 19.93 0.83
C TRP A 208 7.04 19.54 2.04
N LYS A 209 6.58 20.52 2.79
CA LYS A 209 5.69 20.33 3.93
C LYS A 209 4.49 19.46 3.55
N SER A 210 4.28 18.38 4.28
CA SER A 210 3.27 17.38 3.94
C SER A 210 2.80 16.60 5.17
N MET A 211 1.74 15.84 5.00
CA MET A 211 1.27 14.90 6.01
C MET A 211 2.34 13.87 6.40
N TYR A 212 3.23 13.47 5.46
CA TYR A 212 4.29 12.48 5.69
C TYR A 212 5.32 12.91 6.74
N THR A 213 5.34 14.19 7.09
CA THR A 213 6.20 14.79 8.12
C THR A 213 5.41 15.50 9.21
N GLY A 214 4.11 15.22 9.36
CA GLY A 214 3.23 15.94 10.28
C GLY A 214 3.17 17.44 9.98
N PHE A 215 3.29 17.81 8.72
CA PHE A 215 3.37 19.19 8.23
C PHE A 215 4.56 19.99 8.80
N LYS A 216 5.61 19.29 9.24
CA LYS A 216 6.87 19.87 9.71
C LYS A 216 7.93 19.77 8.62
N GLY A 217 8.82 20.78 8.55
CA GLY A 217 9.92 20.79 7.59
C GLY A 217 9.49 20.97 6.14
N ASN A 218 10.45 20.89 5.23
CA ASN A 218 10.25 20.98 3.79
C ASN A 218 10.53 19.62 3.13
N PHE A 219 11.80 19.38 2.76
CA PHE A 219 12.23 18.07 2.24
C PHE A 219 12.52 17.10 3.38
N ALA A 220 12.06 15.84 3.24
CA ALA A 220 12.39 14.80 4.20
C ALA A 220 12.31 13.40 3.58
N VAL A 221 13.19 12.50 4.02
CA VAL A 221 13.04 11.06 3.80
C VAL A 221 12.05 10.55 4.85
N CYS A 222 10.94 9.99 4.41
CA CYS A 222 9.84 9.54 5.28
C CYS A 222 9.53 8.04 5.16
N ASN A 223 10.23 7.32 4.27
CA ASN A 223 10.07 5.88 4.12
C ASN A 223 11.37 5.24 3.61
N ILE A 224 11.90 4.29 4.35
CA ILE A 224 12.93 3.37 3.89
C ILE A 224 12.39 1.98 4.15
N SER A 225 12.17 1.18 3.12
CA SER A 225 11.56 -0.12 3.33
C SER A 225 12.17 -1.21 2.45
N ALA A 226 12.07 -2.43 2.95
CA ALA A 226 12.37 -3.63 2.21
C ALA A 226 11.28 -4.68 2.46
N LYS A 227 10.79 -5.29 1.39
CA LYS A 227 9.81 -6.38 1.42
C LYS A 227 10.42 -7.59 0.72
N VAL A 228 10.52 -8.70 1.39
CA VAL A 228 10.85 -9.99 0.79
C VAL A 228 9.57 -10.76 0.53
N THR A 229 9.43 -11.31 -0.65
CA THR A 229 8.28 -12.11 -1.09
C THR A 229 8.80 -13.38 -1.73
N TRP A 230 8.17 -14.50 -1.41
CA TRP A 230 8.32 -15.75 -2.14
C TRP A 230 7.01 -16.07 -2.84
N THR A 231 7.04 -16.30 -4.16
CA THR A 231 5.82 -16.54 -4.94
C THR A 231 5.77 -17.97 -5.41
N HIS A 232 4.71 -18.68 -5.06
CA HIS A 232 4.45 -20.03 -5.49
C HIS A 232 3.16 -20.10 -6.31
N GLN A 233 3.23 -20.80 -7.45
CA GLN A 233 2.05 -21.04 -8.28
C GLN A 233 1.30 -22.26 -7.78
N LEU A 234 0.03 -22.10 -7.42
CA LEU A 234 -0.86 -23.17 -6.98
C LEU A 234 -1.56 -23.85 -8.16
N SER A 235 -1.90 -23.07 -9.19
CA SER A 235 -2.52 -23.53 -10.43
C SER A 235 -2.21 -22.56 -11.55
N ASP A 236 -2.75 -22.77 -12.77
CA ASP A 236 -2.51 -21.89 -13.93
C ASP A 236 -2.91 -20.44 -13.68
N MET A 237 -3.85 -20.20 -12.77
CA MET A 237 -4.37 -18.86 -12.47
C MET A 237 -4.10 -18.38 -11.05
N TRP A 238 -3.84 -19.29 -10.10
CA TRP A 238 -3.73 -18.95 -8.68
C TRP A 238 -2.29 -18.99 -8.17
N PHE A 239 -1.95 -17.98 -7.40
CA PHE A 239 -0.65 -17.82 -6.76
C PHE A 239 -0.81 -17.56 -5.27
N VAL A 240 0.15 -18.06 -4.49
CA VAL A 240 0.32 -17.74 -3.08
C VAL A 240 1.69 -17.08 -2.88
N SER A 241 1.72 -16.01 -2.11
CA SER A 241 2.94 -15.22 -1.93
C SER A 241 3.07 -14.77 -0.46
N PRO A 242 3.64 -15.61 0.41
CA PRO A 242 4.03 -15.16 1.75
C PRO A 242 5.12 -14.09 1.64
N PHE A 243 5.05 -13.11 2.54
CA PHE A 243 6.01 -12.02 2.55
C PHE A 243 6.33 -11.53 3.97
N ALA A 244 7.47 -10.88 4.10
CA ALA A 244 7.84 -10.09 5.26
C ALA A 244 8.35 -8.73 4.80
N GLN A 245 7.98 -7.68 5.51
CA GLN A 245 8.35 -6.31 5.23
C GLN A 245 8.86 -5.62 6.49
N ILE A 246 9.89 -4.82 6.32
CA ILE A 246 10.35 -3.83 7.30
C ILE A 246 10.26 -2.45 6.68
N MET A 247 9.86 -1.47 7.48
CA MET A 247 9.70 -0.08 7.07
C MET A 247 10.25 0.81 8.18
N LEU A 248 11.05 1.79 7.80
CA LEU A 248 11.60 2.81 8.69
C LEU A 248 11.08 4.18 8.23
N ASN A 249 10.47 4.93 9.13
CA ASN A 249 10.23 6.36 8.95
C ASN A 249 11.19 7.17 9.83
N PRO A 250 12.29 7.74 9.27
CA PRO A 250 13.24 8.51 10.05
C PRO A 250 12.66 9.80 10.63
N TYR A 251 11.53 10.26 10.11
CA TYR A 251 10.87 11.50 10.54
C TYR A 251 9.93 11.31 11.74
N ASP A 252 9.83 10.09 12.24
CA ASP A 252 9.03 9.74 13.42
C ASP A 252 7.61 10.29 13.40
N MET A 253 6.82 9.82 12.44
CA MET A 253 5.38 10.08 12.35
C MET A 253 4.54 9.10 13.18
N SER A 254 5.19 8.23 13.94
CA SER A 254 4.53 7.22 14.76
C SER A 254 3.92 7.77 16.06
N HIS A 255 3.97 9.09 16.27
CA HIS A 255 3.39 9.71 17.48
C HIS A 255 1.93 9.33 17.73
N ASP A 256 1.15 9.15 16.65
CA ASP A 256 -0.26 8.81 16.76
C ASP A 256 -0.52 7.29 16.81
N TYR A 257 0.50 6.48 16.55
CA TYR A 257 0.40 5.01 16.45
C TYR A 257 1.45 4.29 17.30
N ALA A 258 1.72 4.83 18.49
CA ALA A 258 2.68 4.24 19.41
C ALA A 258 2.21 2.86 19.88
N ILE A 259 2.87 1.81 19.46
CA ILE A 259 2.80 0.53 20.15
C ILE A 259 3.39 0.75 21.55
N ASN A 260 2.55 0.68 22.59
CA ASN A 260 2.90 0.93 24.00
C ASN A 260 3.37 2.37 24.32
N GLY A 261 2.86 3.39 23.64
CA GLY A 261 3.14 4.79 23.97
C GLY A 261 4.60 5.24 23.69
N LYS A 262 5.36 4.47 22.94
CA LYS A 262 6.73 4.83 22.53
C LYS A 262 6.78 5.05 21.04
N ASN A 263 7.43 6.13 20.62
CA ASN A 263 7.73 6.38 19.22
C ASN A 263 8.59 5.24 18.68
N ASN A 264 8.09 4.50 17.71
CA ASN A 264 8.85 3.46 17.04
C ASN A 264 8.98 3.80 15.55
N PRO A 265 10.14 4.29 15.12
CA PRO A 265 10.36 4.61 13.71
C PRO A 265 10.39 3.36 12.83
N VAL A 266 10.50 2.17 13.42
CA VAL A 266 10.57 0.90 12.69
C VAL A 266 9.23 0.19 12.79
N MET A 267 8.66 -0.12 11.63
CA MET A 267 7.44 -0.89 11.48
C MET A 267 7.75 -2.18 10.72
N TRP A 268 6.96 -3.20 10.95
CA TRP A 268 7.09 -4.47 10.25
C TRP A 268 5.72 -5.01 9.85
N ASN A 269 5.69 -5.86 8.84
CA ASN A 269 4.50 -6.57 8.41
C ASN A 269 4.89 -7.96 7.92
N ILE A 270 4.16 -8.96 8.34
CA ILE A 270 4.24 -10.33 7.81
C ILE A 270 2.87 -10.67 7.27
N GLY A 271 2.81 -11.25 6.11
CA GLY A 271 1.55 -11.57 5.48
C GLY A 271 1.64 -12.66 4.43
N CYS A 272 0.50 -12.96 3.85
CA CYS A 272 0.37 -13.88 2.75
C CYS A 272 -0.66 -13.34 1.76
N SER A 273 -0.25 -13.24 0.51
CA SER A 273 -1.10 -12.83 -0.61
C SER A 273 -1.60 -14.06 -1.37
N PHE A 274 -2.88 -14.07 -1.71
CA PHE A 274 -3.50 -14.99 -2.66
C PHE A 274 -3.96 -14.19 -3.85
N SER A 275 -3.46 -14.53 -5.04
CA SER A 275 -3.77 -13.74 -6.24
C SER A 275 -4.23 -14.60 -7.40
N LEU A 276 -5.22 -14.05 -8.14
CA LEU A 276 -5.70 -14.55 -9.43
C LEU A 276 -5.09 -13.67 -10.53
N LYS A 277 -4.56 -14.30 -11.57
CA LYS A 277 -3.95 -13.62 -12.74
C LYS A 277 -4.39 -14.23 -14.05
#